data_4097a16e7d93bddbe2ff63db9d2e0516
#
_entry.id   4097a16e7d93bddbe2ff63db9d2e0516
#
_cell.length_a   1.000
_cell.length_b   1.000
_cell.length_c   1.000
_cell.angle_alpha   90.00
_cell.angle_beta   90.00
_cell.angle_gamma   90.00
#
_symmetry.space_group_name_H-M   'P 1'
#
loop_
_entity.id
_entity.type
_entity.pdbx_description
1 polymer ?
#
loop_
_entity_poly.entity_id
_entity_poly.type
_entity_poly.pdbx_seq_one_letter_code
_entity_poly.pdbx_strand_id
1 'polypeptide(L)'
;MEIDFPYVLSEEDARSRLEILGQYLSNKHGIAVTWVDSAKARFSGKYLVVRIDGELTLGEGHARFRGEDPGFLWRGRAKDYIQGKLAKYLDPKAAPEQLPTG
;
A
#
# COMPACT_ATOMS: atom_id res chain seq x y z
N MET A 1 11.27 -7.74 -3.01
CA MET A 1 11.09 -6.32 -3.35
C MET A 1 10.79 -5.56 -2.07
N GLU A 2 11.51 -4.49 -1.83
CA GLU A 2 11.33 -3.66 -0.64
C GLU A 2 11.17 -2.20 -1.03
N ILE A 3 10.24 -1.52 -0.37
CA ILE A 3 9.97 -0.10 -0.58
C ILE A 3 9.86 0.56 0.79
N ASP A 4 10.56 1.68 0.95
CA ASP A 4 10.50 2.50 2.16
C ASP A 4 9.96 3.87 1.76
N PHE A 5 8.81 4.24 2.32
CA PHE A 5 8.16 5.51 2.01
C PHE A 5 8.01 6.34 3.29
N PRO A 6 8.72 7.46 3.42
CA PRO A 6 8.57 8.33 4.57
C PRO A 6 7.27 9.15 4.46
N TYR A 7 6.61 9.38 5.60
CA TYR A 7 5.43 10.24 5.64
C TYR A 7 5.51 11.15 6.85
N VAL A 8 4.73 12.25 6.81
CA VAL A 8 4.72 13.26 7.88
C VAL A 8 3.46 13.21 8.74
N LEU A 9 2.51 12.34 8.38
CA LEU A 9 1.27 12.15 9.13
C LEU A 9 1.54 11.44 10.46
N SER A 10 0.57 11.47 11.38
CA SER A 10 0.60 10.57 12.53
C SER A 10 0.45 9.12 12.03
N GLU A 11 0.93 8.17 12.80
CA GLU A 11 0.78 6.76 12.44
C GLU A 11 -0.69 6.37 12.35
N GLU A 12 -1.52 6.89 13.24
CA GLU A 12 -2.96 6.65 13.25
C GLU A 12 -3.63 7.16 11.96
N ASP A 13 -3.28 8.37 11.54
CA ASP A 13 -3.81 8.94 10.30
C ASP A 13 -3.31 8.16 9.08
N ALA A 14 -2.03 7.81 9.07
CA ALA A 14 -1.46 6.98 8.00
C ALA A 14 -2.18 5.64 7.91
N ARG A 15 -2.45 5.00 9.04
CA ARG A 15 -3.20 3.74 9.11
C ARG A 15 -4.59 3.89 8.50
N SER A 16 -5.32 4.93 8.89
CA SER A 16 -6.67 5.17 8.39
C SER A 16 -6.69 5.33 6.87
N ARG A 17 -5.73 6.08 6.33
CA ARG A 17 -5.63 6.29 4.89
C ARG A 17 -5.25 5.01 4.15
N LEU A 18 -4.41 4.19 4.73
CA LEU A 18 -4.03 2.91 4.13
C LEU A 18 -5.16 1.89 4.18
N GLU A 19 -6.08 2.01 5.12
CA GLU A 19 -7.31 1.21 5.10
C GLU A 19 -8.17 1.58 3.88
N ILE A 20 -8.23 2.88 3.53
CA ILE A 20 -8.93 3.33 2.34
C ILE A 20 -8.24 2.77 1.08
N LEU A 21 -6.91 2.79 1.05
CA LEU A 21 -6.16 2.17 -0.05
C LEU A 21 -6.48 0.68 -0.16
N GLY A 22 -6.61 -0.01 0.96
CA GLY A 22 -6.99 -1.42 0.97
C GLY A 22 -8.35 -1.65 0.34
N GLN A 23 -9.32 -0.79 0.63
CA GLN A 23 -10.63 -0.85 -0.01
C GLN A 23 -10.51 -0.65 -1.52
N TYR A 24 -9.71 0.33 -1.94
CA TYR A 24 -9.49 0.57 -3.36
C TYR A 24 -8.91 -0.66 -4.06
N LEU A 25 -7.87 -1.26 -3.48
CA LEU A 25 -7.21 -2.42 -4.07
C LEU A 25 -8.15 -3.63 -4.15
N SER A 26 -8.96 -3.83 -3.13
CA SER A 26 -9.95 -4.90 -3.11
C SER A 26 -11.03 -4.68 -4.16
N ASN A 27 -11.60 -3.48 -4.22
CA ASN A 27 -12.70 -3.15 -5.11
C ASN A 27 -12.26 -3.09 -6.58
N LYS A 28 -11.08 -2.54 -6.82
CA LYS A 28 -10.59 -2.31 -8.19
C LYS A 28 -9.89 -3.53 -8.78
N HIS A 29 -9.12 -4.24 -7.98
CA HIS A 29 -8.22 -5.29 -8.46
C HIS A 29 -8.41 -6.65 -7.79
N GLY A 30 -9.31 -6.75 -6.82
CA GLY A 30 -9.50 -8.01 -6.10
C GLY A 30 -8.32 -8.39 -5.20
N ILE A 31 -7.48 -7.43 -4.83
CA ILE A 31 -6.35 -7.68 -3.94
C ILE A 31 -6.85 -7.59 -2.49
N ALA A 32 -6.67 -8.65 -1.72
CA ALA A 32 -7.08 -8.67 -0.32
C ALA A 32 -6.03 -7.97 0.54
N VAL A 33 -6.49 -7.07 1.41
CA VAL A 33 -5.63 -6.39 2.37
C VAL A 33 -6.16 -6.68 3.76
N THR A 34 -5.35 -7.32 4.60
CA THR A 34 -5.75 -7.75 5.93
C THR A 34 -4.81 -7.13 6.96
N TRP A 35 -5.35 -6.36 7.89
CA TRP A 35 -4.57 -5.81 8.99
C TRP A 35 -4.41 -6.88 10.08
N VAL A 36 -3.16 -7.22 10.40
CA VAL A 36 -2.85 -8.22 11.42
C VAL A 36 -2.66 -7.60 12.79
N ASP A 37 -2.33 -6.29 12.84
CA ASP A 37 -2.32 -5.49 14.06
C ASP A 37 -2.45 -4.01 13.67
N SER A 38 -2.21 -3.10 14.63
CA SER A 38 -2.39 -1.66 14.38
C SER A 38 -1.41 -1.08 13.37
N ALA A 39 -0.32 -1.78 13.07
CA ALA A 39 0.78 -1.23 12.25
C ALA A 39 1.22 -2.15 11.12
N LYS A 40 0.56 -3.28 10.91
CA LYS A 40 0.99 -4.23 9.88
C LYS A 40 -0.20 -4.76 9.08
N ALA A 41 -0.08 -4.71 7.75
CA ALA A 41 -1.08 -5.24 6.83
C ALA A 41 -0.46 -6.26 5.88
N ARG A 42 -1.21 -7.29 5.54
CA ARG A 42 -0.83 -8.27 4.54
C ARG A 42 -1.62 -8.06 3.27
N PHE A 43 -0.92 -8.16 2.15
CA PHE A 43 -1.49 -8.01 0.82
C PHE A 43 -1.41 -9.33 0.09
N SER A 44 -2.52 -9.78 -0.49
CA SER A 44 -2.57 -11.06 -1.20
C SER A 44 -3.54 -10.95 -2.37
N GLY A 45 -3.13 -11.42 -3.54
CA GLY A 45 -3.99 -11.41 -4.70
C GLY A 45 -3.22 -11.52 -5.99
N LYS A 46 -3.87 -11.09 -7.07
CA LYS A 46 -3.32 -11.16 -8.40
C LYS A 46 -3.65 -9.88 -9.15
N TYR A 47 -2.65 -9.28 -9.79
CA TYR A 47 -2.85 -8.14 -10.68
C TYR A 47 -2.39 -8.57 -12.06
N LEU A 48 -3.35 -8.70 -13.00
CA LEU A 48 -3.11 -9.31 -14.31
C LEU A 48 -2.55 -10.73 -14.12
N VAL A 49 -1.32 -10.97 -14.59
CA VAL A 49 -0.66 -12.28 -14.45
C VAL A 49 0.32 -12.30 -13.27
N VAL A 50 0.43 -11.19 -12.53
CA VAL A 50 1.42 -11.03 -11.46
C VAL A 50 0.78 -11.36 -10.12
N ARG A 51 1.38 -12.30 -9.40
CA ARG A 51 0.97 -12.63 -8.04
C ARG A 51 1.46 -11.56 -7.08
N ILE A 52 0.55 -11.06 -6.24
CA ILE A 52 0.86 -10.07 -5.21
C ILE A 52 0.86 -10.78 -3.87
N ASP A 53 1.97 -10.73 -3.15
CA ASP A 53 2.09 -11.27 -1.80
C ASP A 53 3.12 -10.43 -1.06
N GLY A 54 2.67 -9.72 -0.02
CA GLY A 54 3.57 -8.85 0.71
C GLY A 54 2.98 -8.35 2.01
N GLU A 55 3.80 -7.58 2.72
CA GLU A 55 3.44 -6.93 3.98
C GLU A 55 3.82 -5.47 3.94
N LEU A 56 2.99 -4.65 4.58
CA LEU A 56 3.28 -3.25 4.82
C LEU A 56 3.33 -3.04 6.33
N THR A 57 4.40 -2.39 6.80
CA THR A 57 4.59 -2.08 8.21
C THR A 57 4.73 -0.57 8.39
N LEU A 58 3.99 0.00 9.35
CA LEU A 58 4.07 1.40 9.73
C LEU A 58 4.93 1.54 10.98
N GLY A 59 5.78 2.56 11.01
CA GLY A 59 6.57 2.86 12.21
C GLY A 59 7.55 3.99 11.95
N GLU A 60 7.73 4.83 12.95
CA GLU A 60 8.74 5.90 12.95
C GLU A 60 8.64 6.83 11.72
N GLY A 61 7.43 7.09 11.25
CA GLY A 61 7.23 7.97 10.10
C GLY A 61 7.54 7.31 8.76
N HIS A 62 7.62 5.99 8.71
CA HIS A 62 7.88 5.25 7.49
C HIS A 62 6.84 4.17 7.26
N ALA A 63 6.42 4.04 6.00
CA ALA A 63 5.65 2.90 5.52
C ALA A 63 6.62 2.00 4.75
N ARG A 64 6.83 0.80 5.25
CA ARG A 64 7.78 -0.14 4.66
C ARG A 64 7.03 -1.31 4.07
N PHE A 65 7.18 -1.49 2.77
CA PHE A 65 6.58 -2.61 2.05
C PHE A 65 7.64 -3.64 1.73
N ARG A 66 7.33 -4.92 2.00
CA ARG A 66 8.16 -6.06 1.64
C ARG A 66 7.28 -7.10 0.97
N GLY A 67 7.62 -7.47 -0.24
CA GLY A 67 6.84 -8.44 -0.99
C GLY A 67 7.68 -9.32 -1.89
N GLU A 68 7.04 -10.33 -2.47
CA GLU A 68 7.68 -11.18 -3.46
C GLU A 68 8.10 -10.35 -4.67
N ASP A 69 9.25 -10.70 -5.25
CA ASP A 69 9.74 -10.06 -6.46
C ASP A 69 8.90 -10.58 -7.63
N PRO A 70 8.22 -9.70 -8.40
CA PRO A 70 7.40 -10.12 -9.52
C PRO A 70 8.21 -10.49 -10.76
N GLY A 71 9.54 -10.48 -10.68
CA GLY A 71 10.41 -10.70 -11.82
C GLY A 71 10.87 -9.40 -12.47
N PHE A 72 11.98 -9.46 -13.19
CA PHE A 72 12.62 -8.25 -13.68
C PHE A 72 11.76 -7.48 -14.69
N LEU A 73 10.87 -8.15 -15.41
CA LEU A 73 9.97 -7.48 -16.37
C LEU A 73 8.93 -6.61 -15.69
N TRP A 74 8.51 -6.97 -14.47
CA TRP A 74 7.44 -6.29 -13.75
C TRP A 74 7.93 -5.46 -12.56
N ARG A 75 9.19 -5.66 -12.14
CA ARG A 75 9.72 -5.05 -10.91
C ARG A 75 9.59 -3.53 -10.91
N GLY A 76 9.97 -2.88 -11.99
CA GLY A 76 9.90 -1.42 -12.11
C GLY A 76 8.46 -0.92 -12.04
N ARG A 77 7.55 -1.56 -12.77
CA ARG A 77 6.13 -1.17 -12.77
C ARG A 77 5.48 -1.38 -11.42
N ALA A 78 5.77 -2.52 -10.77
CA ALA A 78 5.22 -2.82 -9.46
C ALA A 78 5.71 -1.80 -8.42
N LYS A 79 6.99 -1.48 -8.46
CA LYS A 79 7.57 -0.51 -7.53
C LYS A 79 6.98 0.89 -7.75
N ASP A 80 6.88 1.33 -9.00
CA ASP A 80 6.30 2.64 -9.33
C ASP A 80 4.84 2.71 -8.92
N TYR A 81 4.08 1.64 -9.13
CA TYR A 81 2.68 1.58 -8.74
C TYR A 81 2.52 1.73 -7.23
N ILE A 82 3.28 0.96 -6.46
CA ILE A 82 3.19 0.98 -5.00
C ILE A 82 3.63 2.35 -4.46
N GLN A 83 4.75 2.87 -4.94
CA GLN A 83 5.24 4.20 -4.53
C GLN A 83 4.22 5.28 -4.87
N GLY A 84 3.62 5.21 -6.05
CA GLY A 84 2.60 6.17 -6.47
C GLY A 84 1.35 6.13 -5.58
N LYS A 85 0.91 4.94 -5.20
CA LYS A 85 -0.23 4.80 -4.29
C LYS A 85 0.08 5.29 -2.90
N LEU A 86 1.26 4.98 -2.37
CA LEU A 86 1.68 5.49 -1.06
C LEU A 86 1.77 7.01 -1.07
N ALA A 87 2.35 7.59 -2.13
CA ALA A 87 2.44 9.05 -2.25
C ALA A 87 1.07 9.70 -2.28
N LYS A 88 0.11 9.11 -3.00
CA LYS A 88 -1.24 9.65 -3.11
C LYS A 88 -2.01 9.55 -1.79
N TYR A 89 -1.99 8.38 -1.16
CA TYR A 89 -2.82 8.14 0.03
C TYR A 89 -2.21 8.72 1.30
N LEU A 90 -0.88 8.89 1.35
CA LEU A 90 -0.18 9.46 2.50
C LEU A 90 0.18 10.93 2.31
N ASP A 91 -0.39 11.59 1.30
CA ASP A 91 -0.20 13.02 1.06
C ASP A 91 -0.97 13.80 2.14
N PRO A 92 -0.28 14.58 2.98
CA PRO A 92 -0.96 15.35 4.04
C PRO A 92 -1.89 16.43 3.49
N LYS A 93 -1.74 16.81 2.22
CA LYS A 93 -2.60 17.81 1.58
C LYS A 93 -3.90 17.21 1.09
N ALA A 94 -3.99 15.90 0.97
CA ALA A 94 -5.22 15.24 0.54
C ALA A 94 -6.13 14.97 1.73
N ALA A 95 -7.42 15.29 1.59
CA ALA A 95 -8.39 14.95 2.61
C ALA A 95 -8.74 13.46 2.49
N PRO A 96 -8.84 12.73 3.62
CA PRO A 96 -9.16 11.29 3.55
C PRO A 96 -10.45 11.00 2.80
N GLU A 97 -11.45 11.88 2.89
CA GLU A 97 -12.74 11.70 2.22
C GLU A 97 -12.63 11.77 0.70
N GLN A 98 -11.54 12.34 0.18
CA GLN A 98 -11.31 12.48 -1.25
C GLN A 98 -10.52 11.32 -1.84
N LEU A 99 -10.01 10.42 -1.00
CA LEU A 99 -9.21 9.29 -1.47
C LEU A 99 -10.13 8.21 -2.06
N PRO A 100 -9.83 7.72 -3.27
CA PRO A 100 -10.68 6.73 -3.92
C PRO A 100 -10.75 5.40 -3.16
N THR A 101 -11.93 4.78 -3.20
CA THR A 101 -12.17 3.45 -2.62
C THR A 101 -12.43 2.40 -3.70
N GLY A 102 -12.29 2.75 -4.95
CA GLY A 102 -12.49 1.82 -6.05
C GLY A 102 -13.09 2.43 -7.25
#